data_054a655c7210189231c334bc4fcb077f
#
_entry.id   054a655c7210189231c334bc4fcb077f
#
_cell.length_a   1.000
_cell.length_b   1.000
_cell.length_c   1.000
_cell.angle_alpha   90.00
_cell.angle_beta   90.00
_cell.angle_gamma   90.00
#
_symmetry.space_group_name_H-M   'P 1'
#
loop_
_entity.id
_entity.type
_entity.pdbx_description
1 polymer ?
#
loop_
_entity_poly.entity_id
_entity_poly.type
_entity_poly.pdbx_seq_one_letter_code
_entity_poly.pdbx_strand_id
1 'polypeptide(L)'
;GQKLNIGASTGTNFSIYTTQEPSKYKSLNVSFQDPMINDSPYLVGASLFYSFRGSSTNYYFPLDFTVGGAVASFGRRLEWPDDFFRVMWSTKFMQKEYEGSQADIDNYIGGLQKTRGISLSQVLSRDSRNRAEFPTNGSTFILENTYSGGFLGGNENFQKHMLTLDWFTPTFSKFILYNSVKLGVIKTLDVGDDVQSFVPFDERFIMGGNGIPYGNALRGYPDNAIGPQTVSGQAVGGNSMGRFVTELRFPLSENPVIYVMAFGEMGNVWNTSALTEPFYIDRFSSISMKKSAGVGVRFFMPGIGKLGFDMGYGFDDITGDGEAQGWEYTITFGQTF
;
A
#
# COMPACT_ATOMS: atom_id res chain seq x y z
N GLY A 1 -24.91 -10.68 -8.09
CA GLY A 1 -25.38 -9.56 -8.83
C GLY A 1 -24.27 -8.78 -9.53
N GLN A 2 -24.60 -8.36 -10.74
CA GLN A 2 -23.72 -7.51 -11.54
C GLN A 2 -23.58 -6.14 -10.87
N LYS A 3 -22.37 -5.58 -10.88
CA LYS A 3 -22.09 -4.24 -10.34
C LYS A 3 -21.47 -3.37 -11.42
N LEU A 4 -22.08 -2.23 -11.68
CA LEU A 4 -21.51 -1.14 -12.47
C LEU A 4 -21.21 0.02 -11.52
N ASN A 5 -19.95 0.43 -11.44
CA ASN A 5 -19.54 1.57 -10.65
C ASN A 5 -18.99 2.66 -11.57
N ILE A 6 -19.45 3.87 -11.38
CA ILE A 6 -18.91 5.06 -12.04
C ILE A 6 -18.55 6.04 -10.93
N GLY A 7 -17.26 6.35 -10.83
CA GLY A 7 -16.74 7.27 -9.84
C GLY A 7 -15.95 8.39 -10.52
N ALA A 8 -16.24 9.61 -10.14
CA ALA A 8 -15.44 10.76 -10.50
C ALA A 8 -15.14 11.55 -9.23
N SER A 9 -13.89 11.96 -9.07
CA SER A 9 -13.51 12.84 -7.96
C SER A 9 -12.57 13.93 -8.44
N THR A 10 -12.71 15.08 -7.83
CA THR A 10 -11.80 16.21 -8.00
C THR A 10 -11.60 16.87 -6.66
N GLY A 11 -10.44 17.40 -6.44
CA GLY A 11 -10.11 18.06 -5.19
C GLY A 11 -8.79 18.77 -5.25
N THR A 12 -8.52 19.54 -4.21
CA THR A 12 -7.23 20.13 -3.93
C THR A 12 -6.78 19.64 -2.57
N ASN A 13 -5.57 19.08 -2.51
CA ASN A 13 -4.96 18.75 -1.23
C ASN A 13 -4.53 20.06 -0.56
N PHE A 14 -5.19 20.40 0.52
CA PHE A 14 -4.91 21.60 1.29
C PHE A 14 -4.13 21.22 2.55
N SER A 15 -2.95 21.78 2.74
CA SER A 15 -2.19 21.66 3.98
C SER A 15 -2.36 22.94 4.80
N ILE A 16 -2.89 22.81 6.00
CA ILE A 16 -3.02 23.93 6.95
C ILE A 16 -1.66 24.36 7.56
N TYR A 17 -0.61 23.60 7.32
CA TYR A 17 0.72 23.84 7.88
C TYR A 17 1.73 24.42 6.90
N THR A 18 1.37 24.62 5.65
CA THR A 18 2.31 25.14 4.63
C THR A 18 1.66 26.25 3.82
N THR A 19 2.45 27.28 3.47
CA THR A 19 2.07 28.37 2.57
C THR A 19 2.13 27.99 1.09
N GLN A 20 2.18 26.70 0.77
CA GLN A 20 2.39 26.18 -0.58
C GLN A 20 1.08 26.05 -1.37
N GLU A 21 1.18 26.19 -2.68
CA GLU A 21 0.06 26.02 -3.60
C GLU A 21 -0.59 24.63 -3.43
N PRO A 22 -1.93 24.57 -3.33
CA PRO A 22 -2.62 23.30 -3.18
C PRO A 22 -2.49 22.44 -4.42
N SER A 23 -2.09 21.18 -4.27
CA SER A 23 -2.02 20.25 -5.40
C SER A 23 -3.41 19.89 -5.92
N LYS A 24 -3.58 19.91 -7.23
CA LYS A 24 -4.83 19.57 -7.91
C LYS A 24 -4.92 18.05 -8.09
N TYR A 25 -6.07 17.51 -7.86
CA TYR A 25 -6.37 16.10 -8.07
C TYR A 25 -7.63 15.92 -8.89
N LYS A 26 -7.62 15.01 -9.86
CA LYS A 26 -8.79 14.59 -10.64
C LYS A 26 -8.72 13.10 -10.87
N SER A 27 -9.83 12.39 -10.74
CA SER A 27 -9.90 10.99 -11.15
C SER A 27 -11.26 10.66 -11.75
N LEU A 28 -11.23 9.68 -12.64
CA LEU A 28 -12.41 9.05 -13.23
C LEU A 28 -12.16 7.54 -13.22
N ASN A 29 -13.14 6.79 -12.74
CA ASN A 29 -13.13 5.34 -12.78
C ASN A 29 -14.48 4.83 -13.27
N VAL A 30 -14.45 3.90 -14.20
CA VAL A 30 -15.63 3.15 -14.65
C VAL A 30 -15.29 1.68 -14.53
N SER A 31 -16.04 0.94 -13.74
CA SER A 31 -15.80 -0.48 -13.54
C SER A 31 -17.07 -1.30 -13.60
N PHE A 32 -16.97 -2.45 -14.23
CA PHE A 32 -17.99 -3.49 -14.28
C PHE A 32 -17.46 -4.75 -13.62
N GLN A 33 -18.29 -5.41 -12.84
CA GLN A 33 -17.97 -6.68 -12.21
C GLN A 33 -19.20 -7.58 -12.18
N ASP A 34 -19.03 -8.81 -12.63
CA ASP A 34 -19.99 -9.88 -12.49
C ASP A 34 -19.36 -11.03 -11.67
N PRO A 35 -19.83 -11.26 -10.44
CA PRO A 35 -19.27 -12.29 -9.56
C PRO A 35 -19.69 -13.71 -9.92
N MET A 36 -20.68 -13.88 -10.82
CA MET A 36 -21.24 -15.18 -11.20
C MET A 36 -21.66 -15.16 -12.68
N ILE A 37 -20.68 -15.05 -13.56
CA ILE A 37 -20.97 -15.01 -15.00
C ILE A 37 -21.68 -16.29 -15.47
N ASN A 38 -22.83 -16.14 -16.12
CA ASN A 38 -23.67 -17.25 -16.57
C ASN A 38 -23.98 -18.27 -15.47
N ASP A 39 -24.30 -17.82 -14.27
CA ASP A 39 -24.56 -18.63 -13.07
C ASP A 39 -23.42 -19.59 -12.67
N SER A 40 -22.23 -19.38 -13.22
CA SER A 40 -21.02 -20.12 -12.86
C SER A 40 -20.25 -19.38 -11.77
N PRO A 41 -19.48 -20.06 -10.89
CA PRO A 41 -18.75 -19.44 -9.78
C PRO A 41 -17.48 -18.72 -10.26
N TYR A 42 -17.56 -18.01 -11.38
CA TYR A 42 -16.49 -17.24 -11.97
C TYR A 42 -16.81 -15.74 -11.86
N LEU A 43 -15.86 -15.00 -11.33
CA LEU A 43 -15.88 -13.55 -11.30
C LEU A 43 -15.19 -13.01 -12.55
N VAL A 44 -15.85 -12.10 -13.24
CA VAL A 44 -15.25 -11.35 -14.35
C VAL A 44 -15.40 -9.86 -14.07
N GLY A 45 -14.36 -9.11 -14.36
CA GLY A 45 -14.36 -7.66 -14.17
C GLY A 45 -13.59 -6.95 -15.26
N ALA A 46 -14.01 -5.73 -15.54
CA ALA A 46 -13.29 -4.79 -16.39
C ALA A 46 -13.39 -3.39 -15.80
N SER A 47 -12.32 -2.62 -15.89
CA SER A 47 -12.34 -1.22 -15.47
C SER A 47 -11.49 -0.35 -16.38
N LEU A 48 -11.92 0.91 -16.51
CA LEU A 48 -11.18 2.00 -17.13
C LEU A 48 -10.95 3.06 -16.06
N PHE A 49 -9.75 3.58 -16.00
CA PHE A 49 -9.43 4.62 -15.04
C PHE A 49 -8.56 5.71 -15.67
N TYR A 50 -8.73 6.89 -15.15
CA TYR A 50 -7.89 8.05 -15.44
C TYR A 50 -7.70 8.84 -14.16
N SER A 51 -6.48 9.26 -13.88
CA SER A 51 -6.17 10.10 -12.73
C SER A 51 -5.10 11.12 -13.11
N PHE A 52 -5.29 12.33 -12.68
CA PHE A 52 -4.30 13.42 -12.69
C PHE A 52 -4.03 13.84 -11.26
N ARG A 53 -2.78 14.05 -10.94
CA ARG A 53 -2.32 14.60 -9.69
C ARG A 53 -1.25 15.64 -9.95
N GLY A 54 -1.51 16.87 -9.54
CA GLY A 54 -0.53 17.95 -9.58
C GLY A 54 0.60 17.71 -8.59
N SER A 55 1.78 18.18 -8.94
CA SER A 55 2.96 18.17 -8.06
C SER A 55 2.59 18.79 -6.73
N SER A 56 3.08 18.17 -5.70
CA SER A 56 2.98 18.68 -4.34
C SER A 56 4.38 18.88 -3.84
N THR A 57 4.69 20.07 -3.41
CA THR A 57 5.90 20.37 -2.65
C THR A 57 5.90 19.66 -1.28
N ASN A 58 4.80 19.01 -0.92
CA ASN A 58 4.70 18.13 0.22
C ASN A 58 5.34 16.78 -0.06
N TYR A 59 6.60 16.67 0.22
CA TYR A 59 7.41 15.53 0.63
C TYR A 59 7.45 14.25 -0.22
N TYR A 60 6.52 14.00 -1.19
CA TYR A 60 6.43 12.65 -1.77
C TYR A 60 6.71 12.54 -3.24
N PHE A 61 6.36 13.53 -4.03
CA PHE A 61 6.57 13.47 -5.47
C PHE A 61 6.48 14.86 -6.12
N PRO A 62 7.59 15.40 -6.62
CA PRO A 62 7.66 16.78 -7.11
C PRO A 62 7.15 16.94 -8.56
N LEU A 63 6.63 15.87 -9.17
CA LEU A 63 6.18 15.88 -10.55
C LEU A 63 4.66 15.87 -10.64
N ASP A 64 4.12 16.56 -11.63
CA ASP A 64 2.74 16.33 -12.06
C ASP A 64 2.65 14.93 -12.67
N PHE A 65 1.61 14.20 -12.30
CA PHE A 65 1.44 12.80 -12.64
C PHE A 65 0.07 12.54 -13.24
N THR A 66 0.06 12.10 -14.48
CA THR A 66 -1.14 11.63 -15.17
C THR A 66 -1.05 10.13 -15.40
N VAL A 67 -2.07 9.39 -15.07
CA VAL A 67 -2.16 7.95 -15.35
C VAL A 67 -3.52 7.62 -15.93
N GLY A 68 -3.53 6.84 -17.00
CA GLY A 68 -4.74 6.27 -17.59
C GLY A 68 -4.51 4.82 -17.94
N GLY A 69 -5.57 4.02 -17.85
CA GLY A 69 -5.42 2.61 -18.14
C GLY A 69 -6.71 1.80 -18.12
N ALA A 70 -6.53 0.52 -18.36
CA ALA A 70 -7.59 -0.48 -18.36
C ALA A 70 -7.13 -1.72 -17.58
N VAL A 71 -8.07 -2.35 -16.89
CA VAL A 71 -7.88 -3.63 -16.20
C VAL A 71 -8.95 -4.59 -16.63
N ALA A 72 -8.55 -5.82 -16.96
CA ALA A 72 -9.45 -6.96 -17.10
C ALA A 72 -9.10 -7.97 -15.99
N SER A 73 -10.10 -8.51 -15.34
CA SER A 73 -9.91 -9.46 -14.24
C SER A 73 -10.81 -10.69 -14.40
N PHE A 74 -10.27 -11.82 -13.96
CA PHE A 74 -10.95 -13.10 -13.89
C PHE A 74 -10.61 -13.76 -12.56
N GLY A 75 -11.62 -14.30 -11.88
CA GLY A 75 -11.41 -14.95 -10.59
C GLY A 75 -12.35 -16.13 -10.37
N ARG A 76 -11.97 -17.00 -9.46
CA ARG A 76 -12.83 -18.09 -8.99
C ARG A 76 -12.56 -18.45 -7.54
N ARG A 77 -13.57 -19.00 -6.90
CA ARG A 77 -13.41 -19.70 -5.63
C ARG A 77 -12.82 -21.09 -5.90
N LEU A 78 -11.89 -21.49 -5.04
CA LEU A 78 -11.30 -22.83 -5.09
C LEU A 78 -12.02 -23.73 -4.10
N GLU A 79 -12.16 -25.02 -4.45
CA GLU A 79 -12.74 -26.05 -3.59
C GLU A 79 -11.67 -26.77 -2.78
N TRP A 80 -10.41 -26.65 -3.20
CA TRP A 80 -9.26 -27.26 -2.54
C TRP A 80 -8.18 -26.19 -2.29
N PRO A 81 -7.50 -26.17 -1.15
CA PRO A 81 -7.55 -27.13 0.00
C PRO A 81 -8.76 -26.94 0.91
N ASP A 82 -9.42 -25.79 0.90
CA ASP A 82 -10.69 -25.51 1.56
C ASP A 82 -11.51 -24.45 0.80
N ASP A 83 -12.79 -24.30 1.19
CA ASP A 83 -13.73 -23.39 0.53
C ASP A 83 -13.46 -21.90 0.74
N PHE A 84 -12.48 -21.53 1.55
CA PHE A 84 -12.13 -20.13 1.81
C PHE A 84 -11.15 -19.56 0.79
N PHE A 85 -10.51 -20.41 -0.02
CA PHE A 85 -9.56 -19.98 -1.02
C PHE A 85 -10.24 -19.36 -2.26
N ARG A 86 -9.62 -18.30 -2.74
CA ARG A 86 -9.97 -17.63 -4.00
C ARG A 86 -8.70 -17.31 -4.77
N VAL A 87 -8.80 -17.41 -6.09
CA VAL A 87 -7.75 -16.94 -6.98
C VAL A 87 -8.32 -15.93 -7.94
N MET A 88 -7.57 -14.86 -8.17
CA MET A 88 -7.90 -13.82 -9.14
C MET A 88 -6.67 -13.53 -10.00
N TRP A 89 -6.88 -13.46 -11.30
CA TRP A 89 -5.91 -12.98 -12.27
C TRP A 89 -6.40 -11.65 -12.83
N SER A 90 -5.48 -10.74 -13.08
CA SER A 90 -5.81 -9.49 -13.75
C SER A 90 -4.70 -9.10 -14.72
N THR A 91 -5.11 -8.57 -15.87
CA THR A 91 -4.20 -7.93 -16.82
C THR A 91 -4.49 -6.44 -16.78
N LYS A 92 -3.44 -5.63 -16.55
CA LYS A 92 -3.52 -4.18 -16.49
C LYS A 92 -2.67 -3.58 -17.59
N PHE A 93 -3.28 -2.72 -18.38
CA PHE A 93 -2.57 -1.80 -19.29
C PHE A 93 -2.62 -0.41 -18.68
N MET A 94 -1.48 0.26 -18.65
CA MET A 94 -1.34 1.56 -18.01
C MET A 94 -0.38 2.44 -18.79
N GLN A 95 -0.73 3.70 -18.97
CA GLN A 95 0.15 4.74 -19.49
C GLN A 95 0.25 5.84 -18.44
N LYS A 96 1.49 6.24 -18.14
CA LYS A 96 1.79 7.32 -17.21
C LYS A 96 2.53 8.42 -17.94
N GLU A 97 2.28 9.65 -17.53
CA GLU A 97 2.95 10.84 -18.01
C GLU A 97 3.35 11.72 -16.83
N TYR A 98 4.59 12.16 -16.84
CA TYR A 98 5.19 12.95 -15.76
C TYR A 98 5.63 14.29 -16.32
N GLU A 99 5.27 15.37 -15.61
CA GLU A 99 5.63 16.73 -15.97
C GLU A 99 6.30 17.42 -14.77
N GLY A 100 7.43 18.10 -15.01
CA GLY A 100 8.19 18.78 -13.98
C GLY A 100 9.57 19.19 -14.45
N SER A 101 10.48 19.48 -13.51
CA SER A 101 11.85 19.78 -13.86
C SER A 101 12.58 18.56 -14.42
N GLN A 102 13.51 18.75 -15.37
CA GLN A 102 14.28 17.63 -15.92
C GLN A 102 15.07 16.90 -14.82
N ALA A 103 15.58 17.63 -13.84
CA ALA A 103 16.32 17.04 -12.72
C ALA A 103 15.43 16.10 -11.88
N ASP A 104 14.17 16.48 -11.64
CA ASP A 104 13.23 15.62 -10.93
C ASP A 104 12.84 14.41 -11.78
N ILE A 105 12.62 14.59 -13.08
CA ILE A 105 12.34 13.50 -14.02
C ILE A 105 13.48 12.48 -14.01
N ASP A 106 14.73 12.95 -14.07
CA ASP A 106 15.91 12.08 -14.03
C ASP A 106 16.03 11.35 -12.69
N ASN A 107 15.82 12.05 -11.58
CA ASN A 107 16.00 11.53 -10.24
C ASN A 107 14.90 10.52 -9.83
N TYR A 108 13.65 10.76 -10.19
CA TYR A 108 12.52 9.95 -9.71
C TYR A 108 12.09 8.85 -10.68
N ILE A 109 12.27 9.07 -11.97
CA ILE A 109 11.77 8.18 -13.02
C ILE A 109 12.81 7.83 -14.10
N GLY A 110 14.09 8.07 -13.81
CA GLY A 110 15.18 7.69 -14.73
C GLY A 110 15.12 8.35 -16.10
N GLY A 111 14.62 9.59 -16.17
CA GLY A 111 14.56 10.37 -17.41
C GLY A 111 13.35 10.10 -18.31
N LEU A 112 12.47 9.18 -17.96
CA LEU A 112 11.34 8.79 -18.79
C LEU A 112 10.08 9.62 -18.48
N GLN A 113 9.80 10.64 -19.28
CA GLN A 113 8.58 11.45 -19.13
C GLN A 113 7.29 10.64 -19.35
N LYS A 114 7.34 9.60 -20.16
CA LYS A 114 6.20 8.72 -20.45
C LYS A 114 6.60 7.28 -20.24
N THR A 115 5.78 6.59 -19.45
CA THR A 115 5.95 5.15 -19.26
C THR A 115 4.68 4.40 -19.69
N ARG A 116 4.89 3.17 -20.10
CA ARG A 116 3.82 2.23 -20.44
C ARG A 116 4.06 0.94 -19.71
N GLY A 117 3.10 0.56 -18.86
CA GLY A 117 3.09 -0.71 -18.15
C GLY A 117 2.04 -1.66 -18.72
N ILE A 118 2.45 -2.88 -19.00
CA ILE A 118 1.54 -4.00 -19.22
C ILE A 118 1.89 -5.05 -18.20
N SER A 119 0.95 -5.35 -17.31
CA SER A 119 1.20 -6.26 -16.20
C SER A 119 0.16 -7.36 -16.09
N LEU A 120 0.63 -8.52 -15.68
CA LEU A 120 -0.18 -9.67 -15.29
C LEU A 120 -0.03 -9.86 -13.78
N SER A 121 -1.15 -9.89 -13.07
CA SER A 121 -1.17 -10.09 -11.63
C SER A 121 -1.99 -11.31 -11.27
N GLN A 122 -1.55 -12.02 -10.23
CA GLN A 122 -2.27 -13.12 -9.60
C GLN A 122 -2.40 -12.82 -8.12
N VAL A 123 -3.61 -12.92 -7.59
CA VAL A 123 -3.90 -12.84 -6.17
C VAL A 123 -4.50 -14.17 -5.71
N LEU A 124 -3.78 -14.86 -4.83
CA LEU A 124 -4.31 -16.01 -4.11
C LEU A 124 -4.67 -15.56 -2.70
N SER A 125 -5.92 -15.69 -2.33
CA SER A 125 -6.41 -15.26 -1.03
C SER A 125 -7.20 -16.35 -0.33
N ARG A 126 -7.11 -16.36 1.00
CA ARG A 126 -7.92 -17.17 1.90
C ARG A 126 -8.44 -16.29 3.02
N ASP A 127 -9.73 -16.35 3.30
CA ASP A 127 -10.34 -15.59 4.38
C ASP A 127 -11.29 -16.49 5.17
N SER A 128 -10.87 -16.90 6.36
CA SER A 128 -11.64 -17.73 7.28
C SER A 128 -12.08 -16.97 8.54
N ARG A 129 -12.04 -15.63 8.51
CA ARG A 129 -12.51 -14.82 9.63
C ARG A 129 -13.98 -15.04 9.88
N ASN A 130 -14.35 -15.09 11.15
CA ASN A 130 -15.75 -15.27 11.55
C ASN A 130 -16.61 -14.01 11.38
N ARG A 131 -15.99 -12.82 11.40
CA ARG A 131 -16.65 -11.50 11.21
C ARG A 131 -15.71 -10.56 10.45
N ALA A 132 -16.25 -9.69 9.62
CA ALA A 132 -15.45 -8.73 8.85
C ALA A 132 -14.97 -7.54 9.70
N GLU A 133 -15.87 -6.95 10.51
CA GLU A 133 -15.63 -5.70 11.23
C GLU A 133 -14.75 -5.89 12.47
N PHE A 134 -15.01 -6.93 13.25
CA PHE A 134 -14.27 -7.30 14.45
C PHE A 134 -14.06 -8.82 14.49
N PRO A 135 -13.06 -9.34 13.76
CA PRO A 135 -12.74 -10.76 13.81
C PRO A 135 -12.28 -11.17 15.21
N THR A 136 -12.89 -12.24 15.72
CA THR A 136 -12.50 -12.83 17.01
C THR A 136 -11.77 -14.15 16.85
N ASN A 137 -11.86 -14.75 15.64
CA ASN A 137 -11.21 -16.01 15.29
C ASN A 137 -11.03 -16.09 13.78
N GLY A 138 -10.10 -16.93 13.33
CA GLY A 138 -9.81 -17.16 11.93
C GLY A 138 -8.56 -16.46 11.45
N SER A 139 -8.32 -16.51 10.16
CA SER A 139 -7.12 -15.96 9.55
C SER A 139 -7.38 -15.46 8.14
N THR A 140 -6.54 -14.55 7.68
CA THR A 140 -6.40 -14.21 6.27
C THR A 140 -5.01 -14.57 5.76
N PHE A 141 -4.96 -14.98 4.52
CA PHE A 141 -3.74 -15.19 3.74
C PHE A 141 -3.93 -14.52 2.39
N ILE A 142 -3.02 -13.66 1.98
CA ILE A 142 -3.03 -13.03 0.68
C ILE A 142 -1.62 -13.10 0.10
N LEU A 143 -1.50 -13.73 -1.05
CA LEU A 143 -0.29 -13.75 -1.85
C LEU A 143 -0.57 -13.07 -3.18
N GLU A 144 0.11 -11.97 -3.42
CA GLU A 144 0.00 -11.17 -4.64
C GLU A 144 1.29 -11.30 -5.44
N ASN A 145 1.17 -11.69 -6.70
CA ASN A 145 2.28 -11.77 -7.63
C ASN A 145 1.96 -10.89 -8.84
N THR A 146 2.83 -9.96 -9.16
CA THR A 146 2.70 -9.10 -10.34
C THR A 146 3.95 -9.23 -11.19
N TYR A 147 3.75 -9.43 -12.48
CA TYR A 147 4.79 -9.41 -13.50
C TYR A 147 4.46 -8.27 -14.48
N SER A 148 5.36 -7.32 -14.65
CA SER A 148 5.20 -6.16 -15.53
C SER A 148 6.31 -6.09 -16.57
N GLY A 149 5.95 -5.78 -17.80
CA GLY A 149 6.91 -5.62 -18.89
C GLY A 149 7.50 -6.96 -19.41
N GLY A 150 8.78 -6.94 -19.74
CA GLY A 150 9.46 -8.10 -20.34
C GLY A 150 8.76 -8.55 -21.63
N PHE A 151 8.35 -9.82 -21.70
CA PHE A 151 7.64 -10.36 -22.87
C PHE A 151 6.24 -9.76 -23.08
N LEU A 152 5.66 -9.12 -22.07
CA LEU A 152 4.38 -8.40 -22.22
C LEU A 152 4.53 -7.06 -22.94
N GLY A 153 5.76 -6.54 -23.03
CA GLY A 153 6.06 -5.23 -23.59
C GLY A 153 5.84 -4.07 -22.63
N GLY A 154 6.17 -2.88 -23.08
CA GLY A 154 6.20 -1.68 -22.25
C GLY A 154 7.62 -1.35 -21.79
N ASN A 155 7.76 -0.36 -20.90
CA ASN A 155 9.04 0.06 -20.35
C ASN A 155 9.09 0.07 -18.82
N GLU A 156 8.07 -0.48 -18.16
CA GLU A 156 8.05 -0.78 -16.73
C GLU A 156 8.32 -2.26 -16.52
N ASN A 157 9.58 -2.62 -16.29
CA ASN A 157 10.06 -4.01 -16.29
C ASN A 157 10.40 -4.48 -14.88
N PHE A 158 9.45 -5.11 -14.20
CA PHE A 158 9.64 -5.61 -12.84
C PHE A 158 8.72 -6.80 -12.50
N GLN A 159 9.09 -7.50 -11.45
CA GLN A 159 8.22 -8.45 -10.76
C GLN A 159 8.08 -8.03 -9.29
N LYS A 160 6.85 -8.10 -8.77
CA LYS A 160 6.50 -7.73 -7.40
C LYS A 160 5.76 -8.87 -6.72
N HIS A 161 6.20 -9.21 -5.54
CA HIS A 161 5.58 -10.24 -4.72
C HIS A 161 5.26 -9.67 -3.36
N MET A 162 4.02 -9.88 -2.90
CA MET A 162 3.57 -9.46 -1.58
C MET A 162 2.87 -10.61 -0.88
N LEU A 163 3.21 -10.81 0.38
CA LEU A 163 2.58 -11.76 1.28
C LEU A 163 1.99 -11.02 2.47
N THR A 164 0.70 -11.23 2.73
CA THR A 164 0.01 -10.73 3.92
C THR A 164 -0.61 -11.91 4.65
N LEU A 165 -0.32 -12.02 5.93
CA LEU A 165 -0.86 -13.03 6.83
C LEU A 165 -1.45 -12.32 8.04
N ASP A 166 -2.72 -12.57 8.34
CA ASP A 166 -3.35 -12.12 9.57
C ASP A 166 -3.97 -13.29 10.30
N TRP A 167 -3.90 -13.31 11.62
CA TRP A 167 -4.61 -14.30 12.40
C TRP A 167 -5.13 -13.72 13.70
N PHE A 168 -6.30 -14.20 14.10
CA PHE A 168 -7.07 -13.75 15.23
C PHE A 168 -7.26 -14.93 16.18
N THR A 169 -6.83 -14.76 17.41
CA THR A 169 -6.88 -15.81 18.42
C THR A 169 -7.62 -15.30 19.67
N PRO A 170 -8.75 -15.88 20.03
CA PRO A 170 -9.36 -15.60 21.32
C PRO A 170 -8.38 -15.99 22.45
N THR A 171 -8.22 -15.10 23.42
CA THR A 171 -7.37 -15.37 24.58
C THR A 171 -8.23 -15.52 25.85
N PHE A 172 -7.92 -14.79 26.90
CA PHE A 172 -8.71 -14.83 28.13
C PHE A 172 -9.84 -13.79 28.08
N SER A 173 -10.98 -14.10 28.69
CA SER A 173 -12.16 -13.23 28.71
C SER A 173 -12.60 -12.83 27.30
N LYS A 174 -12.72 -11.53 27.01
CA LYS A 174 -13.08 -10.97 25.70
C LYS A 174 -11.88 -10.48 24.91
N PHE A 175 -10.67 -10.72 25.38
CA PHE A 175 -9.47 -10.28 24.68
C PHE A 175 -9.19 -11.14 23.45
N ILE A 176 -8.83 -10.48 22.35
CA ILE A 176 -8.46 -11.10 21.08
C ILE A 176 -7.02 -10.68 20.76
N LEU A 177 -6.17 -11.67 20.57
CA LEU A 177 -4.82 -11.44 20.05
C LEU A 177 -4.89 -11.45 18.53
N TYR A 178 -4.52 -10.33 17.95
CA TYR A 178 -4.35 -10.17 16.51
C TYR A 178 -2.87 -10.08 16.18
N ASN A 179 -2.43 -10.82 15.17
CA ASN A 179 -1.10 -10.71 14.63
C ASN A 179 -1.18 -10.54 13.12
N SER A 180 -0.24 -9.79 12.57
CA SER A 180 -0.11 -9.56 11.13
C SER A 180 1.34 -9.61 10.71
N VAL A 181 1.58 -10.24 9.57
CA VAL A 181 2.87 -10.24 8.87
C VAL A 181 2.64 -9.77 7.46
N LYS A 182 3.39 -8.77 7.03
CA LYS A 182 3.39 -8.29 5.65
C LYS A 182 4.81 -8.23 5.12
N LEU A 183 5.07 -8.95 4.05
CA LEU A 183 6.36 -9.01 3.37
C LEU A 183 6.18 -8.59 1.93
N GLY A 184 7.15 -7.88 1.38
CA GLY A 184 7.13 -7.47 -0.01
C GLY A 184 8.51 -7.44 -0.62
N VAL A 185 8.60 -7.79 -1.90
CA VAL A 185 9.83 -7.68 -2.69
C VAL A 185 9.49 -7.29 -4.11
N ILE A 186 10.29 -6.39 -4.67
CA ILE A 186 10.25 -5.99 -6.08
C ILE A 186 11.63 -6.24 -6.66
N LYS A 187 11.67 -6.85 -7.84
CA LYS A 187 12.90 -7.06 -8.60
C LYS A 187 12.69 -6.53 -10.01
N THR A 188 13.63 -5.74 -10.51
CA THR A 188 13.67 -5.35 -11.92
C THR A 188 13.92 -6.57 -12.80
N LEU A 189 13.33 -6.57 -13.98
CA LEU A 189 13.60 -7.58 -15.00
C LEU A 189 14.69 -7.06 -15.92
N ASP A 190 15.66 -7.91 -16.20
CA ASP A 190 16.65 -7.65 -17.24
C ASP A 190 16.01 -7.97 -18.60
N VAL A 191 15.85 -6.96 -19.43
CA VAL A 191 15.21 -7.08 -20.75
C VAL A 191 16.16 -6.75 -21.91
N GLY A 192 17.47 -6.72 -21.63
CA GLY A 192 18.53 -6.43 -22.59
C GLY A 192 19.15 -5.05 -22.41
N ASP A 193 20.32 -4.86 -23.03
CA ASP A 193 21.20 -3.71 -22.80
C ASP A 193 20.62 -2.36 -23.28
N ASP A 194 19.64 -2.39 -24.18
CA ASP A 194 19.07 -1.18 -24.79
C ASP A 194 17.83 -0.62 -24.05
N VAL A 195 17.33 -1.32 -23.02
CA VAL A 195 16.12 -0.92 -22.28
C VAL A 195 16.44 -0.69 -20.83
N GLN A 196 16.37 0.57 -20.40
CA GLN A 196 16.52 0.90 -18.99
C GLN A 196 15.36 0.30 -18.17
N SER A 197 15.66 -0.70 -17.36
CA SER A 197 14.69 -1.30 -16.42
C SER A 197 14.70 -0.50 -15.11
N PHE A 198 13.55 -0.02 -14.70
CA PHE A 198 13.39 0.68 -13.42
C PHE A 198 12.10 0.23 -12.71
N VAL A 199 12.08 0.39 -11.40
CA VAL A 199 10.87 0.22 -10.60
C VAL A 199 10.19 1.57 -10.49
N PRO A 200 8.97 1.74 -11.03
CA PRO A 200 8.22 2.99 -10.89
C PRO A 200 8.07 3.39 -9.42
N PHE A 201 8.13 4.70 -9.16
CA PHE A 201 8.03 5.22 -7.79
C PHE A 201 6.75 4.78 -7.08
N ASP A 202 5.64 4.77 -7.79
CA ASP A 202 4.32 4.37 -7.28
C ASP A 202 4.20 2.87 -6.96
N GLU A 203 5.15 2.05 -7.40
CA GLU A 203 5.23 0.63 -7.07
C GLU A 203 6.19 0.33 -5.91
N ARG A 204 7.10 1.26 -5.59
CA ARG A 204 8.07 1.10 -4.51
C ARG A 204 7.38 1.06 -3.15
N PHE A 205 8.01 0.40 -2.20
CA PHE A 205 7.52 0.38 -0.83
C PHE A 205 7.95 1.62 -0.06
N ILE A 206 7.04 2.19 0.69
CA ILE A 206 7.24 3.29 1.63
C ILE A 206 6.50 2.92 2.92
N MET A 207 6.98 3.34 4.08
CA MET A 207 6.40 2.98 5.38
C MET A 207 6.42 4.16 6.36
N GLY A 208 5.45 4.18 7.28
CA GLY A 208 5.34 5.16 8.36
C GLY A 208 3.90 5.63 8.58
N GLY A 209 3.61 6.17 9.75
CA GLY A 209 2.33 6.73 10.13
C GLY A 209 1.14 5.81 9.87
N ASN A 210 0.14 6.32 9.17
CA ASN A 210 -1.01 5.55 8.73
C ASN A 210 -0.82 4.89 7.33
N GLY A 211 0.30 5.14 6.67
CA GLY A 211 0.61 4.63 5.34
C GLY A 211 -0.10 5.35 4.19
N ILE A 212 -0.76 6.47 4.45
CA ILE A 212 -1.44 7.26 3.42
C ILE A 212 -0.45 8.26 2.79
N PRO A 213 -0.53 8.52 1.48
CA PRO A 213 -1.47 7.92 0.51
C PRO A 213 -0.96 6.65 -0.19
N TYR A 214 0.32 6.30 -0.10
CA TYR A 214 0.93 5.25 -0.93
C TYR A 214 1.79 4.26 -0.15
N GLY A 215 1.88 4.42 1.17
CA GLY A 215 2.78 3.66 2.01
C GLY A 215 2.14 2.48 2.74
N ASN A 216 2.93 1.89 3.59
CA ASN A 216 2.51 0.90 4.57
C ASN A 216 2.55 1.55 5.96
N ALA A 217 1.50 1.33 6.74
CA ALA A 217 1.44 1.90 8.08
C ALA A 217 2.55 1.36 8.98
N LEU A 218 3.13 2.23 9.80
CA LEU A 218 3.94 1.90 10.96
C LEU A 218 3.69 2.99 12.00
N ARG A 219 2.81 2.71 12.96
CA ARG A 219 2.39 3.67 13.99
C ARG A 219 3.58 4.03 14.89
N GLY A 220 3.60 5.24 15.44
CA GLY A 220 4.73 5.76 16.24
C GLY A 220 5.85 6.38 15.41
N TYR A 221 5.64 6.52 14.10
CA TYR A 221 6.54 7.24 13.20
C TYR A 221 5.72 8.16 12.27
N PRO A 222 6.29 9.27 11.78
CA PRO A 222 5.62 10.11 10.80
C PRO A 222 5.28 9.38 9.50
N ASP A 223 4.30 9.90 8.75
CA ASP A 223 3.90 9.32 7.48
C ASP A 223 5.10 9.22 6.52
N ASN A 224 5.29 8.03 5.94
CA ASN A 224 6.31 7.72 4.94
C ASN A 224 7.78 8.01 5.38
N ALA A 225 8.04 8.11 6.69
CA ALA A 225 9.37 8.45 7.20
C ALA A 225 10.35 7.27 7.24
N ILE A 226 9.88 6.05 7.01
CA ILE A 226 10.68 4.83 7.11
C ILE A 226 11.02 4.29 5.73
N GLY A 227 12.30 4.06 5.53
CA GLY A 227 12.86 3.55 4.29
C GLY A 227 13.84 4.52 3.65
N PRO A 228 14.28 4.20 2.42
CA PRO A 228 15.22 5.01 1.68
C PRO A 228 14.71 6.42 1.41
N GLN A 229 15.58 7.41 1.60
CA GLN A 229 15.27 8.82 1.46
C GLN A 229 16.36 9.55 0.68
N THR A 230 16.03 10.66 0.04
CA THR A 230 17.00 11.60 -0.52
C THR A 230 17.80 12.29 0.59
N VAL A 231 18.87 12.99 0.20
CA VAL A 231 19.66 13.83 1.14
C VAL A 231 18.78 14.88 1.84
N SER A 232 17.75 15.36 1.15
CA SER A 232 16.76 16.33 1.67
C SER A 232 15.68 15.71 2.56
N GLY A 233 15.69 14.39 2.80
CA GLY A 233 14.72 13.70 3.64
C GLY A 233 13.41 13.29 2.93
N GLN A 234 13.35 13.39 1.60
CA GLN A 234 12.20 12.93 0.84
C GLN A 234 12.23 11.40 0.68
N ALA A 235 11.10 10.74 0.92
CA ALA A 235 10.99 9.31 0.71
C ALA A 235 11.14 8.94 -0.78
N VAL A 236 12.03 8.02 -1.08
CA VAL A 236 12.27 7.48 -2.43
C VAL A 236 11.63 6.10 -2.59
N GLY A 237 11.37 5.46 -1.46
CA GLY A 237 10.88 4.09 -1.41
C GLY A 237 11.96 3.05 -1.69
N GLY A 238 11.67 1.83 -1.30
CA GLY A 238 12.57 0.68 -1.47
C GLY A 238 11.92 -0.45 -2.26
N ASN A 239 12.72 -1.47 -2.51
CA ASN A 239 12.30 -2.65 -3.26
C ASN A 239 11.99 -3.86 -2.36
N SER A 240 12.19 -3.75 -1.07
CA SER A 240 11.89 -4.82 -0.11
C SER A 240 11.29 -4.22 1.15
N MET A 241 10.35 -4.92 1.75
CA MET A 241 9.73 -4.49 3.00
C MET A 241 9.37 -5.68 3.89
N GLY A 242 9.37 -5.42 5.20
CA GLY A 242 8.81 -6.32 6.19
C GLY A 242 8.09 -5.54 7.28
N ARG A 243 6.91 -6.00 7.68
CA ARG A 243 6.12 -5.44 8.77
C ARG A 243 5.51 -6.55 9.60
N PHE A 244 5.60 -6.40 10.91
CA PHE A 244 5.00 -7.29 11.89
C PHE A 244 4.18 -6.48 12.89
N VAL A 245 2.99 -6.93 13.19
CA VAL A 245 2.06 -6.28 14.10
C VAL A 245 1.53 -7.30 15.08
N THR A 246 1.47 -6.93 16.34
CA THR A 246 0.74 -7.66 17.38
C THR A 246 -0.19 -6.70 18.10
N GLU A 247 -1.46 -7.04 18.23
CA GLU A 247 -2.43 -6.22 18.97
C GLU A 247 -3.24 -7.09 19.95
N LEU A 248 -3.36 -6.61 21.16
CA LEU A 248 -4.31 -7.16 22.13
C LEU A 248 -5.57 -6.28 22.12
N ARG A 249 -6.64 -6.80 21.53
CA ARG A 249 -7.91 -6.08 21.29
C ARG A 249 -8.94 -6.43 22.34
N PHE A 250 -9.71 -5.45 22.78
CA PHE A 250 -10.82 -5.63 23.71
C PHE A 250 -12.08 -4.91 23.19
N PRO A 251 -13.20 -5.62 22.94
CA PRO A 251 -14.45 -5.01 22.49
C PRO A 251 -15.13 -4.28 23.62
N LEU A 252 -15.43 -3.00 23.40
CA LEU A 252 -16.23 -2.17 24.31
C LEU A 252 -17.72 -2.27 23.97
N SER A 253 -18.04 -2.32 22.67
CA SER A 253 -19.41 -2.46 22.15
C SER A 253 -19.41 -3.30 20.88
N GLU A 254 -20.48 -4.07 20.67
CA GLU A 254 -20.71 -4.84 19.44
C GLU A 254 -21.62 -4.12 18.45
N ASN A 255 -22.42 -3.16 18.90
CA ASN A 255 -23.29 -2.35 18.05
C ASN A 255 -23.47 -0.93 18.65
N PRO A 256 -22.85 0.10 18.07
CA PRO A 256 -21.85 0.03 17.02
C PRO A 256 -20.58 -0.71 17.48
N VAL A 257 -19.83 -1.25 16.55
CA VAL A 257 -18.57 -1.93 16.89
C VAL A 257 -17.55 -0.91 17.38
N ILE A 258 -17.16 -1.04 18.65
CA ILE A 258 -16.14 -0.19 19.28
C ILE A 258 -15.17 -1.10 20.03
N TYR A 259 -13.88 -0.96 19.79
CA TYR A 259 -12.85 -1.68 20.53
C TYR A 259 -11.61 -0.84 20.79
N VAL A 260 -10.94 -1.14 21.86
CA VAL A 260 -9.63 -0.61 22.21
C VAL A 260 -8.56 -1.66 22.00
N MET A 261 -7.32 -1.24 21.85
CA MET A 261 -6.19 -2.15 21.70
C MET A 261 -4.92 -1.57 22.27
N ALA A 262 -4.05 -2.45 22.74
CA ALA A 262 -2.63 -2.18 22.88
C ALA A 262 -1.90 -2.87 21.72
N PHE A 263 -0.89 -2.24 21.15
CA PHE A 263 -0.15 -2.77 20.01
C PHE A 263 1.36 -2.68 20.18
N GLY A 264 2.05 -3.60 19.53
CA GLY A 264 3.46 -3.54 19.20
C GLY A 264 3.65 -3.77 17.72
N GLU A 265 4.48 -2.97 17.10
CA GLU A 265 4.81 -3.07 15.67
C GLU A 265 6.31 -3.05 15.45
N MET A 266 6.74 -3.71 14.39
CA MET A 266 8.06 -3.53 13.84
C MET A 266 8.01 -3.61 12.33
N GLY A 267 8.81 -2.78 11.67
CA GLY A 267 8.87 -2.78 10.21
C GLY A 267 10.04 -1.97 9.66
N ASN A 268 10.34 -2.22 8.42
CA ASN A 268 11.28 -1.42 7.65
C ASN A 268 11.09 -1.61 6.15
N VAL A 269 11.67 -0.72 5.40
CA VAL A 269 11.77 -0.77 3.94
C VAL A 269 13.24 -0.65 3.58
N TRP A 270 13.70 -1.49 2.66
CA TRP A 270 15.08 -1.55 2.22
C TRP A 270 15.18 -1.44 0.72
N ASN A 271 16.36 -1.04 0.28
CA ASN A 271 16.80 -1.22 -1.09
C ASN A 271 17.87 -2.31 -1.14
N THR A 272 17.49 -3.50 -1.59
CA THR A 272 18.37 -4.68 -1.67
C THR A 272 19.04 -4.83 -3.03
N SER A 273 18.61 -4.08 -4.05
CA SER A 273 19.33 -3.95 -5.31
C SER A 273 20.22 -2.72 -5.24
N ALA A 274 21.43 -2.81 -5.78
CA ALA A 274 22.29 -1.66 -5.96
C ALA A 274 21.63 -0.71 -6.98
N LEU A 275 20.66 0.08 -6.56
CA LEU A 275 20.28 1.29 -7.27
C LEU A 275 21.46 2.23 -7.07
N THR A 276 22.34 2.28 -8.05
CA THR A 276 23.51 3.16 -8.12
C THR A 276 23.08 4.59 -8.43
N GLU A 277 22.19 5.14 -7.62
CA GLU A 277 21.81 6.53 -7.77
C GLU A 277 22.60 7.39 -6.79
N PRO A 278 23.40 8.35 -7.27
CA PRO A 278 24.33 9.13 -6.44
C PRO A 278 23.66 10.09 -5.46
N PHE A 279 22.33 10.20 -5.48
CA PHE A 279 21.55 11.10 -4.62
C PHE A 279 20.86 10.39 -3.46
N TYR A 280 21.18 9.13 -3.25
CA TYR A 280 20.44 8.24 -2.38
C TYR A 280 21.22 7.98 -1.08
N ILE A 281 20.63 8.33 0.05
CA ILE A 281 21.13 7.92 1.34
C ILE A 281 20.23 6.79 1.85
N ASP A 282 20.73 5.57 1.78
CA ASP A 282 20.17 4.49 2.58
C ASP A 282 20.64 4.65 4.03
N ARG A 283 19.94 5.47 4.81
CA ARG A 283 20.21 5.63 6.24
C ARG A 283 19.96 4.35 7.03
N PHE A 284 19.36 3.35 6.40
CA PHE A 284 18.89 2.11 6.98
C PHE A 284 19.51 0.87 6.34
N SER A 285 20.76 0.97 5.89
CA SER A 285 21.50 -0.14 5.25
C SER A 285 21.67 -1.37 6.13
N SER A 286 21.31 -1.29 7.41
CA SER A 286 21.25 -2.45 8.30
C SER A 286 19.85 -3.07 8.28
N ILE A 287 19.77 -4.39 8.44
CA ILE A 287 18.53 -5.20 8.56
C ILE A 287 17.78 -4.84 9.87
N SER A 288 17.91 -3.61 10.38
CA SER A 288 17.27 -3.20 11.63
C SER A 288 15.79 -2.87 11.38
N MET A 289 14.91 -3.58 12.05
CA MET A 289 13.49 -3.22 12.10
C MET A 289 13.28 -2.03 13.03
N LYS A 290 12.53 -1.04 12.59
CA LYS A 290 12.03 0.05 13.41
C LYS A 290 10.87 -0.43 14.25
N LYS A 291 10.87 -0.12 15.53
CA LYS A 291 9.95 -0.67 16.52
C LYS A 291 9.09 0.41 17.15
N SER A 292 7.84 0.09 17.38
CA SER A 292 6.93 0.96 18.11
C SER A 292 5.95 0.19 18.97
N ALA A 293 5.40 0.85 19.98
CA ALA A 293 4.31 0.32 20.78
C ALA A 293 3.35 1.45 21.15
N GLY A 294 2.10 1.10 21.43
CA GLY A 294 1.12 2.12 21.75
C GLY A 294 -0.25 1.55 22.06
N VAL A 295 -1.22 2.46 22.08
CA VAL A 295 -2.63 2.14 22.31
C VAL A 295 -3.49 2.78 21.24
N GLY A 296 -4.67 2.22 21.00
CA GLY A 296 -5.58 2.77 20.03
C GLY A 296 -7.03 2.42 20.30
N VAL A 297 -7.92 3.14 19.63
CA VAL A 297 -9.36 2.89 19.63
C VAL A 297 -9.88 2.85 18.20
N ARG A 298 -10.86 2.00 17.98
CA ARG A 298 -11.55 1.86 16.69
C ARG A 298 -13.04 1.98 16.90
N PHE A 299 -13.65 2.73 15.99
CA PHE A 299 -15.09 2.90 15.85
C PHE A 299 -15.50 2.44 14.45
N PHE A 300 -16.50 1.60 14.37
CA PHE A 300 -17.12 1.27 13.10
C PHE A 300 -18.44 2.02 12.99
N MET A 301 -18.49 2.98 12.04
CA MET A 301 -19.69 3.78 11.79
C MET A 301 -20.37 3.32 10.51
N PRO A 302 -21.63 2.88 10.58
CA PRO A 302 -22.40 2.54 9.40
C PRO A 302 -22.40 3.69 8.38
N GLY A 303 -22.08 3.41 7.12
CA GLY A 303 -22.05 4.40 6.04
C GLY A 303 -20.75 5.20 5.90
N ILE A 304 -19.93 5.30 6.95
CA ILE A 304 -18.63 6.02 6.94
C ILE A 304 -17.46 5.03 6.90
N GLY A 305 -17.62 3.88 7.56
CA GLY A 305 -16.58 2.87 7.69
C GLY A 305 -15.85 2.93 9.03
N LYS A 306 -14.62 2.46 9.05
CA LYS A 306 -13.78 2.36 10.23
C LYS A 306 -13.03 3.67 10.50
N LEU A 307 -13.20 4.22 11.69
CA LEU A 307 -12.42 5.34 12.20
C LEU A 307 -11.49 4.83 13.30
N GLY A 308 -10.23 5.22 13.23
CA GLY A 308 -9.21 4.84 14.20
C GLY A 308 -8.42 6.02 14.72
N PHE A 309 -8.09 5.95 16.02
CA PHE A 309 -7.17 6.86 16.68
C PHE A 309 -6.10 6.03 17.40
N ASP A 310 -4.85 6.30 17.11
CA ASP A 310 -3.71 5.63 17.72
C ASP A 310 -2.75 6.65 18.33
N MET A 311 -2.17 6.28 19.45
CA MET A 311 -1.04 6.95 20.07
C MET A 311 0.08 5.92 20.16
N GLY A 312 1.15 6.12 19.39
CA GLY A 312 2.28 5.22 19.30
C GLY A 312 3.59 5.91 19.69
N TYR A 313 4.49 5.16 20.31
CA TYR A 313 5.83 5.59 20.61
C TYR A 313 6.83 4.86 19.73
N GLY A 314 7.58 5.59 18.91
CA GLY A 314 8.68 5.06 18.10
C GLY A 314 9.96 5.00 18.92
N PHE A 315 10.56 3.81 19.01
CA PHE A 315 11.75 3.58 19.84
C PHE A 315 13.07 3.87 19.13
N ASP A 316 13.04 3.98 17.82
CA ASP A 316 14.26 4.12 17.03
C ASP A 316 14.44 5.57 16.56
N ASP A 317 15.70 5.99 16.52
CA ASP A 317 16.11 7.21 15.85
C ASP A 317 15.95 7.07 14.32
N ILE A 318 15.18 7.96 13.71
CA ILE A 318 14.99 8.04 12.25
C ILE A 318 15.57 9.32 11.65
N THR A 319 15.94 10.29 12.48
CA THR A 319 16.50 11.58 12.06
C THR A 319 18.02 11.60 12.08
N GLY A 320 18.64 10.71 12.88
CA GLY A 320 20.08 10.63 13.08
C GLY A 320 20.62 11.59 14.14
N ASP A 321 19.74 12.10 15.01
CA ASP A 321 20.09 12.99 16.14
C ASP A 321 20.46 12.23 17.43
N GLY A 322 20.28 10.92 17.43
CA GLY A 322 20.55 10.03 18.57
C GLY A 322 19.38 9.87 19.53
N GLU A 323 18.24 10.50 19.24
CA GLU A 323 17.04 10.41 20.06
C GLU A 323 15.99 9.47 19.43
N ALA A 324 15.16 8.86 20.27
CA ALA A 324 14.02 8.07 19.79
C ALA A 324 12.99 9.01 19.14
N GLN A 325 12.24 8.51 18.13
CA GLN A 325 11.18 9.29 17.47
C GLN A 325 10.19 9.88 18.49
N GLY A 326 9.84 9.11 19.54
CA GLY A 326 8.91 9.57 20.56
C GLY A 326 7.45 9.31 20.21
N TRP A 327 6.54 10.14 20.76
CA TRP A 327 5.10 9.99 20.62
C TRP A 327 4.58 10.57 19.32
N GLU A 328 3.83 9.73 18.58
CA GLU A 328 3.12 10.11 17.35
C GLU A 328 1.65 9.73 17.44
N TYR A 329 0.79 10.60 16.90
CA TYR A 329 -0.65 10.41 16.86
C TYR A 329 -1.08 10.10 15.44
N THR A 330 -1.85 9.02 15.25
CA THR A 330 -2.29 8.58 13.93
C THR A 330 -3.81 8.51 13.89
N ILE A 331 -4.40 9.14 12.87
CA ILE A 331 -5.83 9.04 12.58
C ILE A 331 -6.00 8.18 11.33
N THR A 332 -6.86 7.18 11.42
CA THR A 332 -7.14 6.27 10.30
C THR A 332 -8.60 6.37 9.91
N PHE A 333 -8.83 6.65 8.64
CA PHE A 333 -10.15 6.55 8.00
C PHE A 333 -10.11 5.46 6.93
N GLY A 334 -11.11 4.62 6.86
CA GLY A 334 -11.16 3.66 5.77
C GLY A 334 -12.38 2.76 5.79
N GLN A 335 -12.85 2.41 4.61
CA GLN A 335 -13.69 1.24 4.43
C GLN A 335 -12.78 0.03 4.35
N THR A 336 -12.78 -0.79 5.37
CA THR A 336 -12.16 -2.11 5.34
C THR A 336 -13.27 -3.13 5.15
N PHE A 337 -13.38 -3.65 3.94
CA PHE A 337 -14.21 -4.82 3.66
C PHE A 337 -13.32 -5.97 3.23
#